data_248833d111db35e15f1603dd90e55587
#
_entry.id   248833d111db35e15f1603dd90e55587
#
_cell.length_a   1.000
_cell.length_b   1.000
_cell.length_c   1.000
_cell.angle_alpha   90.00
_cell.angle_beta   90.00
_cell.angle_gamma   90.00
#
_symmetry.space_group_name_H-M   'P 1'
#
loop_
_entity.id
_entity.type
_entity.pdbx_description
1 polymer ?
#
loop_
_entity_poly.entity_id
_entity_poly.type
_entity_poly.pdbx_seq_one_letter_code
_entity_poly.pdbx_strand_id
1 'polypeptide(L)'
;MKDKIANSIFQHQEIINELKEVQKRLEGAVPGSMKFIIKSKQFLWTDFYTRTDTVDISYDTMQLILDKAIEKERERINKLIDMEIERRIREKI
;
A
#
# COMPACT_ATOMS: atom_id res chain seq x y z
N MET A 1 8.49 -2.42 -22.59
CA MET A 1 8.28 -1.18 -21.85
C MET A 1 6.85 -0.91 -21.46
N LYS A 2 5.91 -1.17 -22.35
CA LYS A 2 4.47 -1.11 -22.01
C LYS A 2 4.12 -1.99 -20.82
N ASP A 3 4.73 -3.16 -20.76
CA ASP A 3 4.48 -4.15 -19.73
C ASP A 3 4.90 -3.69 -18.32
N LYS A 4 5.91 -2.83 -18.26
CA LYS A 4 6.45 -2.34 -16.98
C LYS A 4 5.47 -1.42 -16.25
N ILE A 5 4.83 -0.50 -16.99
CA ILE A 5 3.83 0.40 -16.40
C ILE A 5 2.56 -0.37 -16.08
N ALA A 6 2.10 -1.23 -16.99
CA ALA A 6 0.92 -2.07 -16.77
C ALA A 6 1.09 -2.97 -15.55
N ASN A 7 2.27 -3.59 -15.40
CA ASN A 7 2.57 -4.43 -14.23
C ASN A 7 2.59 -3.62 -12.94
N SER A 8 3.14 -2.40 -12.97
CA SER A 8 3.14 -1.53 -11.80
C SER A 8 1.73 -1.14 -11.39
N ILE A 9 0.87 -0.79 -12.35
CA ILE A 9 -0.53 -0.48 -12.10
C ILE A 9 -1.23 -1.69 -11.47
N PHE A 10 -1.01 -2.87 -12.03
CA PHE A 10 -1.58 -4.10 -11.52
C PHE A 10 -1.14 -4.37 -10.07
N GLN A 11 0.14 -4.20 -9.76
CA GLN A 11 0.67 -4.39 -8.41
C GLN A 11 0.01 -3.44 -7.41
N HIS A 12 -0.13 -2.16 -7.76
CA HIS A 12 -0.79 -1.19 -6.90
C HIS A 12 -2.27 -1.52 -6.72
N GLN A 13 -2.93 -2.00 -7.77
CA GLN A 13 -4.33 -2.43 -7.68
C GLN A 13 -4.49 -3.65 -6.76
N GLU A 14 -3.55 -4.58 -6.80
CA GLU A 14 -3.51 -5.73 -5.90
C GLU A 14 -3.38 -5.28 -4.44
N ILE A 15 -2.53 -4.31 -4.17
CA ILE A 15 -2.36 -3.76 -2.82
C ILE A 15 -3.68 -3.12 -2.34
N ILE A 16 -4.35 -2.37 -3.21
CA ILE A 16 -5.66 -1.78 -2.88
C ILE A 16 -6.66 -2.88 -2.52
N ASN A 17 -6.71 -3.95 -3.30
CA ASN A 17 -7.62 -5.06 -3.06
C ASN A 17 -7.33 -5.73 -1.72
N GLU A 18 -6.06 -5.95 -1.38
CA GLU A 18 -5.66 -6.51 -0.09
C GLU A 18 -6.04 -5.59 1.07
N LEU A 19 -5.83 -4.29 0.92
CA LEU A 19 -6.20 -3.32 1.96
C LEU A 19 -7.71 -3.30 2.19
N LYS A 20 -8.51 -3.37 1.14
CA LYS A 20 -9.97 -3.44 1.25
C LYS A 20 -10.42 -4.74 1.91
N GLU A 21 -9.77 -5.85 1.63
CA GLU A 21 -10.04 -7.13 2.28
C GLU A 21 -9.79 -7.05 3.79
N VAL A 22 -8.67 -6.42 4.18
CA VAL A 22 -8.34 -6.22 5.59
C VAL A 22 -9.39 -5.32 6.26
N GLN A 23 -9.80 -4.23 5.61
CA GLN A 23 -10.85 -3.36 6.13
C GLN A 23 -12.15 -4.15 6.41
N LYS A 24 -12.52 -4.99 5.49
CA LYS A 24 -13.73 -5.82 5.61
C LYS A 24 -13.64 -6.79 6.77
N ARG A 25 -12.49 -7.44 6.94
CA ARG A 25 -12.25 -8.36 8.06
C ARG A 25 -12.29 -7.67 9.41
N LEU A 26 -11.80 -6.42 9.47
CA LEU A 26 -11.79 -5.65 10.72
C LEU A 26 -13.17 -5.27 11.22
N GLU A 27 -14.19 -5.27 10.35
CA GLU A 27 -15.57 -4.98 10.75
C GLU A 27 -16.07 -5.96 11.82
N GLY A 28 -15.57 -7.21 11.82
CA GLY A 28 -15.92 -8.21 12.81
C GLY A 28 -14.98 -8.31 13.99
N ALA A 29 -13.98 -7.42 14.09
CA ALA A 29 -12.98 -7.50 15.15
C ALA A 29 -13.53 -7.07 16.51
N VAL A 30 -13.07 -7.73 17.57
CA VAL A 30 -13.43 -7.38 18.95
C VAL A 30 -12.71 -6.09 19.32
N PRO A 31 -13.41 -5.09 19.91
CA PRO A 31 -12.76 -3.85 20.33
C PRO A 31 -11.55 -4.11 21.25
N GLY A 32 -10.46 -3.42 21.02
CA GLY A 32 -9.22 -3.56 21.78
C GLY A 32 -8.35 -4.74 21.38
N SER A 33 -8.77 -5.55 20.41
CA SER A 33 -7.97 -6.70 19.94
C SER A 33 -7.04 -6.38 18.79
N MET A 34 -7.13 -5.18 18.22
CA MET A 34 -6.35 -4.82 17.03
C MET A 34 -4.98 -4.28 17.38
N LYS A 35 -3.99 -4.78 16.64
CA LYS A 35 -2.60 -4.33 16.77
C LYS A 35 -2.05 -4.00 15.41
N PHE A 36 -1.29 -2.92 15.33
CA PHE A 36 -0.54 -2.56 14.15
C PHE A 36 0.89 -3.07 14.31
N ILE A 37 1.29 -3.98 13.42
CA ILE A 37 2.61 -4.61 13.47
C ILE A 37 3.44 -4.09 12.32
N ILE A 38 4.58 -3.48 12.63
CA ILE A 38 5.52 -2.99 11.64
C ILE A 38 6.76 -3.86 11.70
N LYS A 39 7.05 -4.53 10.58
CA LYS A 39 8.28 -5.29 10.41
C LYS A 39 9.21 -4.49 9.52
N SER A 40 10.40 -4.22 10.01
CA SER A 40 11.40 -3.49 9.24
C SER A 40 12.73 -4.20 9.27
N LYS A 41 13.45 -4.13 8.14
CA LYS A 41 14.80 -4.67 8.05
C LYS A 41 15.76 -3.54 8.42
N GLN A 42 16.54 -3.76 9.47
CA GLN A 42 17.50 -2.79 9.98
C GLN A 42 18.91 -3.27 9.69
N PHE A 43 19.80 -2.33 9.40
CA PHE A 43 21.23 -2.62 9.25
C PHE A 43 21.97 -2.15 10.50
N LEU A 44 22.72 -3.09 11.10
CA LEU A 44 23.54 -2.77 12.25
C LEU A 44 24.94 -3.37 12.04
N TRP A 45 25.95 -2.49 11.93
CA TRP A 45 27.34 -2.87 11.66
C TRP A 45 27.49 -3.61 10.34
N THR A 46 27.65 -4.94 10.38
CA THR A 46 27.84 -5.77 9.20
C THR A 46 26.64 -6.66 8.88
N ASP A 47 25.63 -6.67 9.74
CA ASP A 47 24.49 -7.58 9.62
C ASP A 47 23.15 -6.86 9.52
N PHE A 48 22.19 -7.53 8.89
CA PHE A 48 20.79 -7.11 8.87
C PHE A 48 20.01 -7.90 9.92
N TYR A 49 19.06 -7.25 10.55
CA TYR A 49 18.12 -7.91 11.44
C TYR A 49 16.71 -7.40 11.17
N THR A 50 15.72 -8.20 11.53
CA THR A 50 14.32 -7.81 11.40
C THR A 50 13.82 -7.26 12.73
N ARG A 51 13.38 -6.00 12.71
CA ARG A 51 12.75 -5.37 13.86
C ARG A 51 11.24 -5.47 13.71
N THR A 52 10.57 -5.84 14.79
CA THR A 52 9.11 -5.89 14.86
C THR A 52 8.63 -4.94 15.93
N ASP A 53 7.83 -3.97 15.55
CA ASP A 53 7.19 -3.03 16.47
C ASP A 53 5.69 -3.28 16.45
N THR A 54 5.09 -3.31 17.63
CA THR A 54 3.65 -3.55 17.79
C THR A 54 3.03 -2.37 18.52
N VAL A 55 1.95 -1.83 17.96
CA VAL A 55 1.23 -0.70 18.55
C VAL A 55 -0.25 -1.07 18.64
N ASP A 56 -0.83 -0.86 19.81
CA ASP A 56 -2.27 -1.02 19.99
C ASP A 56 -2.98 0.15 19.32
N ILE A 57 -3.98 -0.17 18.52
CA ILE A 57 -4.67 0.81 17.69
C ILE A 57 -6.18 0.64 17.83
N SER A 58 -6.90 1.77 17.95
CA SER A 58 -8.35 1.76 17.94
C SER A 58 -8.88 1.43 16.53
N TYR A 59 -10.10 0.91 16.48
CA TYR A 59 -10.77 0.59 15.23
C TYR A 59 -10.81 1.80 14.27
N ASP A 60 -11.21 2.96 14.80
CA ASP A 60 -11.33 4.18 13.98
C ASP A 60 -9.99 4.61 13.39
N THR A 61 -8.94 4.54 14.19
CA THR A 61 -7.59 4.89 13.73
C THR A 61 -7.11 3.90 12.67
N MET A 62 -7.34 2.61 12.88
CA MET A 62 -6.96 1.60 11.90
C MET A 62 -7.68 1.81 10.56
N GLN A 63 -8.97 2.09 10.58
CA GLN A 63 -9.74 2.36 9.36
C GLN A 63 -9.22 3.60 8.65
N LEU A 64 -8.86 4.64 9.39
CA LEU A 64 -8.27 5.85 8.81
C LEU A 64 -6.94 5.55 8.13
N ILE A 65 -6.07 4.76 8.76
CA ILE A 65 -4.78 4.37 8.18
C ILE A 65 -5.00 3.60 6.88
N LEU A 66 -5.92 2.65 6.89
CA LEU A 66 -6.21 1.85 5.69
C LEU A 66 -6.80 2.69 4.56
N ASP A 67 -7.70 3.63 4.88
CA ASP A 67 -8.26 4.55 3.88
C ASP A 67 -7.17 5.41 3.26
N LYS A 68 -6.25 5.92 4.08
CA LYS A 68 -5.13 6.73 3.58
C LYS A 68 -4.17 5.91 2.73
N ALA A 69 -3.92 4.66 3.11
CA ALA A 69 -3.08 3.76 2.33
C ALA A 69 -3.71 3.48 0.95
N ILE A 70 -5.01 3.23 0.90
CA ILE A 70 -5.74 3.03 -0.37
C ILE A 70 -5.65 4.28 -1.23
N GLU A 71 -5.88 5.45 -0.65
CA GLU A 71 -5.79 6.73 -1.35
C GLU A 71 -4.42 6.94 -1.97
N LYS A 72 -3.36 6.65 -1.23
CA LYS A 72 -1.99 6.74 -1.73
C LYS A 72 -1.72 5.82 -2.90
N GLU A 73 -2.21 4.59 -2.84
CA GLU A 73 -2.05 3.64 -3.93
C GLU A 73 -2.80 4.09 -5.18
N ARG A 74 -4.00 4.67 -5.02
CA ARG A 74 -4.76 5.23 -6.15
C ARG A 74 -4.04 6.41 -6.80
N GLU A 75 -3.42 7.27 -6.00
CA GLU A 75 -2.62 8.38 -6.51
C GLU A 75 -1.45 7.88 -7.36
N ARG A 76 -0.79 6.82 -6.92
CA ARG A 76 0.31 6.20 -7.66
C ARG A 76 -0.16 5.64 -9.00
N ILE A 77 -1.32 4.98 -9.01
CA ILE A 77 -1.92 4.47 -10.25
C ILE A 77 -2.22 5.62 -11.22
N ASN A 78 -2.82 6.69 -10.72
CA ASN A 78 -3.15 7.85 -11.54
C ASN A 78 -1.91 8.48 -12.16
N LYS A 79 -0.82 8.58 -11.40
CA LYS A 79 0.46 9.08 -11.92
C LYS A 79 1.02 8.19 -13.03
N LEU A 80 0.92 6.88 -12.87
CA LEU A 80 1.38 5.93 -13.88
C LEU A 80 0.54 6.03 -15.16
N ILE A 81 -0.76 6.20 -15.03
CA ILE A 81 -1.66 6.42 -16.17
C ILE A 81 -1.28 7.70 -16.91
N ASP A 82 -1.06 8.79 -16.19
CA ASP A 82 -0.66 10.07 -16.76
C ASP A 82 0.67 9.96 -17.51
N MET A 83 1.64 9.25 -16.94
CA MET A 83 2.92 9.00 -17.58
C MET A 83 2.76 8.22 -18.90
N GLU A 84 1.88 7.22 -18.91
CA GLU A 84 1.62 6.44 -20.12
C GLU A 84 0.94 7.28 -21.19
N ILE A 85 0.00 8.12 -20.82
CA ILE A 85 -0.67 9.04 -21.74
C ILE A 85 0.34 10.01 -22.36
N GLU A 86 1.19 10.62 -21.55
CA GLU A 86 2.24 11.52 -22.03
C GLU A 86 3.19 10.83 -23.00
N ARG A 87 3.59 9.61 -22.68
CA ARG A 87 4.48 8.83 -23.55
C ARG A 87 3.84 8.58 -24.91
N ARG A 88 2.56 8.22 -24.95
CA ARG A 88 1.84 7.98 -26.20
C ARG A 88 1.69 9.25 -27.03
N ILE A 89 1.45 10.37 -26.37
CA ILE A 89 1.37 11.68 -27.04
C ILE A 89 2.70 12.01 -27.69
N ARG A 90 3.82 11.82 -26.97
CA ARG A 90 5.17 12.07 -27.50
C ARG A 90 5.50 11.19 -28.71
N GLU A 91 5.09 9.92 -28.67
CA GLU A 91 5.33 8.98 -29.78
C GLU A 91 4.59 9.37 -31.05
N LYS A 92 3.47 10.08 -30.95
CA LYS A 92 2.68 10.51 -32.10
C LYS A 92 3.19 11.82 -32.73
N ILE A 93 4.06 12.50 -32.08
CA ILE A 93 4.67 13.74 -32.57
C ILE A 93 5.99 13.41 -33.28
#